data_33f12fa751ff788cd16e5fd87192e157
#
_entry.id   33f12fa751ff788cd16e5fd87192e157
#
_cell.length_a   1.000
_cell.length_b   1.000
_cell.length_c   1.000
_cell.angle_alpha   90.00
_cell.angle_beta   90.00
_cell.angle_gamma   90.00
#
_symmetry.space_group_name_H-M   'P 1'
#
loop_
_entity.id
_entity.type
_entity.pdbx_description
1 polymer ?
#
loop_
_entity_poly.entity_id
_entity_poly.type
_entity_poly.pdbx_seq_one_letter_code
_entity_poly.pdbx_strand_id
1 'polypeptide(L)'
;MSRKSILAFSAIALAAASALAAYTLKKSKKTQENEEDDEIHFIKIEDGDVDEKKVDPSFEEKSDEVKEVASVYPYLDLDFIEKILNKNDEFNSSYEEDSLVTVMHHVRFAIAEERKAFEEIMGLSGYETTTQDDKVVATRKFFTQPGAIISDILNVANQTNALQGVYEKYD
;
A
#
# COMPACT_ATOMS: atom_id res chain seq x y z
N MET A 1 23.95 15.61 -2.79
CA MET A 1 22.78 14.73 -2.71
C MET A 1 21.70 15.47 -1.93
N SER A 2 20.59 15.77 -2.57
CA SER A 2 19.63 16.74 -2.06
C SER A 2 18.62 16.07 -1.11
N ARG A 3 18.56 16.53 0.13
CA ARG A 3 17.59 16.12 1.19
C ARG A 3 16.12 16.46 0.88
N LYS A 4 15.80 16.85 -0.36
CA LYS A 4 14.47 17.34 -0.74
C LYS A 4 13.51 16.25 -1.22
N SER A 5 13.99 15.02 -1.50
CA SER A 5 13.14 13.93 -2.01
C SER A 5 12.30 13.22 -0.94
N ILE A 6 12.74 13.26 0.31
CA ILE A 6 12.11 12.49 1.41
C ILE A 6 10.76 13.06 1.85
N LEU A 7 10.56 14.39 1.71
CA LEU A 7 9.32 15.05 2.19
C LEU A 7 8.08 14.82 1.31
N ALA A 8 8.26 14.37 0.05
CA ALA A 8 7.13 14.10 -0.84
C ALA A 8 6.41 12.78 -0.54
N PHE A 9 7.11 11.81 0.06
CA PHE A 9 6.52 10.50 0.40
C PHE A 9 5.44 10.55 1.50
N SER A 10 5.53 11.51 2.42
CA SER A 10 4.67 11.54 3.61
C SER A 10 3.20 11.93 3.34
N ALA A 11 2.92 12.69 2.29
CA ALA A 11 1.56 13.20 2.04
C ALA A 11 0.63 12.20 1.34
N ILE A 12 1.19 11.33 0.47
CA ILE A 12 0.40 10.36 -0.31
C ILE A 12 0.16 9.08 0.49
N ALA A 13 1.16 8.65 1.29
CA ALA A 13 1.06 7.48 2.14
C ALA A 13 -0.03 7.59 3.22
N LEU A 14 -0.30 8.80 3.75
CA LEU A 14 -1.34 9.02 4.76
C LEU A 14 -2.76 8.74 4.23
N ALA A 15 -3.02 9.02 2.95
CA ALA A 15 -4.35 8.81 2.37
C ALA A 15 -4.69 7.31 2.19
N ALA A 16 -3.69 6.48 1.89
CA ALA A 16 -3.89 5.05 1.67
C ALA A 16 -3.99 4.25 2.97
N ALA A 17 -3.19 4.60 3.97
CA ALA A 17 -3.29 3.98 5.30
C ALA A 17 -4.66 4.26 5.95
N SER A 18 -5.25 5.43 5.68
CA SER A 18 -6.58 5.77 6.18
C SER A 18 -7.71 4.99 5.49
N ALA A 19 -7.57 4.66 4.20
CA ALA A 19 -8.58 3.86 3.49
C ALA A 19 -8.61 2.40 3.97
N LEU A 20 -7.45 1.78 4.21
CA LEU A 20 -7.35 0.43 4.76
C LEU A 20 -7.89 0.38 6.20
N ALA A 21 -7.55 1.35 7.05
CA ALA A 21 -8.05 1.44 8.41
C ALA A 21 -9.57 1.64 8.45
N ALA A 22 -10.13 2.46 7.55
CA ALA A 22 -11.58 2.64 7.44
C ALA A 22 -12.30 1.37 6.97
N TYR A 23 -11.69 0.61 6.05
CA TYR A 23 -12.23 -0.66 5.56
C TYR A 23 -12.24 -1.74 6.65
N THR A 24 -11.14 -1.89 7.40
CA THR A 24 -11.05 -2.86 8.51
C THR A 24 -12.03 -2.54 9.64
N LEU A 25 -12.22 -1.25 9.97
CA LEU A 25 -13.22 -0.81 10.94
C LEU A 25 -14.66 -1.06 10.47
N LYS A 26 -14.96 -0.89 9.18
CA LYS A 26 -16.27 -1.17 8.60
C LYS A 26 -16.57 -2.68 8.58
N LYS A 27 -15.56 -3.51 8.27
CA LYS A 27 -15.68 -4.99 8.31
C LYS A 27 -15.90 -5.48 9.73
N SER A 28 -15.18 -4.93 10.71
CA SER A 28 -15.35 -5.25 12.15
C SER A 28 -16.73 -4.89 12.67
N LYS A 29 -17.28 -3.71 12.32
CA LYS A 29 -18.64 -3.33 12.72
C LYS A 29 -19.72 -4.22 12.12
N LYS A 30 -19.56 -4.68 10.88
CA LYS A 30 -20.52 -5.55 10.21
C LYS A 30 -20.58 -6.96 10.80
N THR A 31 -19.51 -7.41 11.47
CA THR A 31 -19.44 -8.69 12.18
C THR A 31 -20.04 -8.59 13.58
N GLN A 32 -20.12 -7.39 14.19
CA GLN A 32 -20.65 -7.15 15.52
C GLN A 32 -22.16 -6.87 15.56
N GLU A 33 -22.82 -6.58 14.42
CA GLU A 33 -24.29 -6.34 14.41
C GLU A 33 -25.14 -7.60 14.57
N ASN A 34 -24.56 -8.78 14.73
CA ASN A 34 -25.28 -10.06 14.89
C ASN A 34 -25.19 -10.70 16.28
N GLU A 35 -24.65 -10.02 17.27
CA GLU A 35 -24.69 -10.53 18.66
C GLU A 35 -25.16 -9.41 19.61
N GLU A 36 -26.37 -9.56 20.10
CA GLU A 36 -26.95 -8.78 21.20
C GLU A 36 -26.24 -9.15 22.52
N ASP A 37 -26.10 -8.13 23.36
CA ASP A 37 -25.89 -8.07 24.81
C ASP A 37 -24.48 -7.75 25.33
N ASP A 38 -24.45 -6.51 25.87
CA ASP A 38 -23.78 -5.98 27.06
C ASP A 38 -22.62 -6.78 27.69
N GLU A 39 -21.41 -6.26 27.53
CA GLU A 39 -20.49 -5.90 28.61
C GLU A 39 -19.24 -5.24 28.01
N ILE A 40 -19.01 -3.98 28.40
CA ILE A 40 -17.76 -3.31 28.07
C ILE A 40 -16.65 -3.97 28.90
N HIS A 41 -16.03 -5.01 28.37
CA HIS A 41 -14.79 -5.53 28.90
C HIS A 41 -13.64 -4.62 28.44
N PHE A 42 -13.17 -3.80 29.39
CA PHE A 42 -11.85 -3.19 29.27
C PHE A 42 -10.83 -4.32 29.17
N ILE A 43 -10.29 -4.56 27.99
CA ILE A 43 -9.12 -5.41 27.79
C ILE A 43 -7.97 -4.69 28.46
N LYS A 44 -7.62 -5.15 29.68
CA LYS A 44 -6.37 -4.78 30.32
C LYS A 44 -5.28 -5.32 29.44
N ILE A 45 -4.59 -4.43 28.70
CA ILE A 45 -3.37 -4.79 28.00
C ILE A 45 -2.36 -5.07 29.12
N GLU A 46 -2.23 -6.32 29.51
CA GLU A 46 -1.05 -6.75 30.27
C GLU A 46 0.12 -6.61 29.29
N ASP A 47 1.19 -5.98 29.77
CA ASP A 47 2.49 -5.94 29.10
C ASP A 47 2.96 -7.40 28.89
N GLY A 48 2.35 -8.08 27.93
CA GLY A 48 2.78 -9.36 27.43
C GLY A 48 4.05 -9.13 26.63
N ASP A 49 5.06 -9.91 26.94
CA ASP A 49 6.35 -10.02 26.29
C ASP A 49 6.26 -9.55 24.84
N VAL A 50 6.93 -8.45 24.54
CA VAL A 50 7.21 -8.06 23.16
C VAL A 50 8.05 -9.21 22.63
N ASP A 51 7.40 -10.15 21.94
CA ASP A 51 8.13 -11.11 21.13
C ASP A 51 9.15 -10.31 20.34
N GLU A 52 10.42 -10.46 20.68
CA GLU A 52 11.51 -9.97 19.85
C GLU A 52 11.27 -10.54 18.47
N LYS A 53 10.56 -9.77 17.62
CA LYS A 53 10.47 -10.09 16.19
C LYS A 53 11.91 -10.32 15.77
N LYS A 54 12.27 -11.55 15.47
CA LYS A 54 13.55 -11.86 14.86
C LYS A 54 13.67 -10.93 13.67
N VAL A 55 14.49 -9.91 13.81
CA VAL A 55 14.81 -8.99 12.72
C VAL A 55 15.39 -9.89 11.63
N ASP A 56 14.74 -9.90 10.47
CA ASP A 56 15.23 -10.64 9.32
C ASP A 56 16.66 -10.13 9.03
N PRO A 57 17.69 -10.99 8.99
CA PRO A 57 19.05 -10.56 8.73
C PRO A 57 19.18 -9.71 7.46
N SER A 58 18.33 -9.96 6.47
CA SER A 58 18.25 -9.15 5.24
C SER A 58 17.87 -7.70 5.51
N PHE A 59 17.16 -7.39 6.60
CA PHE A 59 16.76 -6.04 6.96
C PHE A 59 17.96 -5.17 7.36
N GLU A 60 18.95 -5.74 8.06
CA GLU A 60 20.14 -4.98 8.50
C GLU A 60 21.03 -4.54 7.33
N GLU A 61 21.05 -5.33 6.25
CA GLU A 61 21.87 -5.09 5.06
C GLU A 61 21.28 -4.01 4.11
N LYS A 62 19.99 -3.65 4.28
CA LYS A 62 19.32 -2.66 3.43
C LYS A 62 19.67 -1.22 3.83
N SER A 63 19.56 -0.32 2.84
CA SER A 63 19.76 1.12 3.08
C SER A 63 18.71 1.69 4.05
N ASP A 64 19.05 2.79 4.72
CA ASP A 64 18.12 3.47 5.64
C ASP A 64 16.86 3.95 4.91
N GLU A 65 16.98 4.34 3.63
CA GLU A 65 15.83 4.73 2.80
C GLU A 65 14.87 3.56 2.57
N VAL A 66 15.37 2.35 2.28
CA VAL A 66 14.54 1.15 2.13
C VAL A 66 13.83 0.81 3.44
N LYS A 67 14.52 0.92 4.57
CA LYS A 67 13.95 0.67 5.90
C LYS A 67 12.85 1.66 6.26
N GLU A 68 13.06 2.95 5.96
CA GLU A 68 12.07 3.99 6.18
C GLU A 68 10.81 3.73 5.33
N VAL A 69 10.99 3.44 4.05
CA VAL A 69 9.87 3.12 3.15
C VAL A 69 9.15 1.83 3.58
N ALA A 70 9.87 0.80 4.01
CA ALA A 70 9.27 -0.44 4.51
C ALA A 70 8.39 -0.20 5.76
N SER A 71 8.74 0.75 6.61
CA SER A 71 7.92 1.10 7.77
C SER A 71 6.54 1.69 7.37
N VAL A 72 6.45 2.31 6.20
CA VAL A 72 5.22 2.87 5.63
C VAL A 72 4.42 1.81 4.85
N TYR A 73 5.12 0.87 4.21
CA TYR A 73 4.54 -0.18 3.37
C TYR A 73 4.85 -1.59 3.92
N PRO A 74 4.24 -1.97 5.05
CA PRO A 74 4.65 -3.16 5.83
C PRO A 74 4.34 -4.50 5.16
N TYR A 75 3.55 -4.52 4.09
CA TYR A 75 3.20 -5.73 3.35
C TYR A 75 4.08 -5.95 2.12
N LEU A 76 5.08 -5.08 1.88
CA LEU A 76 6.01 -5.20 0.78
C LEU A 76 7.29 -5.88 1.20
N ASP A 77 7.83 -6.68 0.29
CA ASP A 77 9.17 -7.23 0.35
C ASP A 77 10.23 -6.13 0.20
N LEU A 78 11.33 -6.21 0.97
CA LEU A 78 12.40 -5.22 0.96
C LEU A 78 13.10 -5.12 -0.41
N ASP A 79 13.26 -6.25 -1.10
CA ASP A 79 13.85 -6.29 -2.42
C ASP A 79 12.94 -5.63 -3.47
N PHE A 80 11.62 -5.79 -3.31
CA PHE A 80 10.66 -5.08 -4.15
C PHE A 80 10.75 -3.57 -3.95
N ILE A 81 10.79 -3.12 -2.69
CA ILE A 81 10.93 -1.69 -2.35
C ILE A 81 12.21 -1.13 -2.96
N GLU A 82 13.35 -1.78 -2.72
CA GLU A 82 14.65 -1.36 -3.26
C GLU A 82 14.64 -1.28 -4.79
N LYS A 83 14.08 -2.30 -5.45
CA LYS A 83 13.95 -2.32 -6.92
C LYS A 83 13.13 -1.14 -7.44
N ILE A 84 12.05 -0.76 -6.76
CA ILE A 84 11.22 0.37 -7.17
C ILE A 84 11.91 1.70 -6.88
N LEU A 85 12.55 1.86 -5.72
CA LEU A 85 13.32 3.06 -5.38
C LEU A 85 14.47 3.32 -6.37
N ASN A 86 15.15 2.27 -6.81
CA ASN A 86 16.23 2.39 -7.82
C ASN A 86 15.74 2.89 -9.18
N LYS A 87 14.44 2.91 -9.44
CA LYS A 87 13.85 3.47 -10.66
C LYS A 87 13.47 4.95 -10.54
N ASN A 88 13.67 5.57 -9.38
CA ASN A 88 13.24 6.95 -9.14
C ASN A 88 13.85 7.95 -10.13
N ASP A 89 15.13 7.84 -10.38
CA ASP A 89 15.82 8.74 -11.31
C ASP A 89 15.36 8.52 -12.76
N GLU A 90 15.07 7.28 -13.14
CA GLU A 90 14.51 6.92 -14.44
C GLU A 90 13.13 7.57 -14.63
N PHE A 91 12.22 7.42 -13.67
CA PHE A 91 10.90 8.05 -13.75
C PHE A 91 10.97 9.57 -13.74
N ASN A 92 11.76 10.17 -12.86
CA ASN A 92 11.90 11.62 -12.78
C ASN A 92 12.54 12.23 -14.04
N SER A 93 13.35 11.46 -14.79
CA SER A 93 13.94 11.91 -16.05
C SER A 93 13.06 11.65 -17.27
N SER A 94 12.12 10.71 -17.17
CA SER A 94 11.24 10.30 -18.28
C SER A 94 10.03 11.21 -18.44
N TYR A 95 9.66 11.96 -17.41
CA TYR A 95 8.47 12.80 -17.41
C TYR A 95 8.82 14.22 -16.97
N GLU A 96 8.23 15.20 -17.65
CA GLU A 96 8.29 16.60 -17.20
C GLU A 96 7.45 16.76 -15.94
N GLU A 97 7.90 17.60 -15.00
CA GLU A 97 7.14 17.95 -13.80
C GLU A 97 5.78 18.56 -14.20
N ASP A 98 4.73 18.25 -13.45
CA ASP A 98 3.34 18.65 -13.73
C ASP A 98 2.76 18.12 -15.07
N SER A 99 3.35 17.11 -15.68
CA SER A 99 2.72 16.43 -16.81
C SER A 99 1.67 15.42 -16.33
N LEU A 100 0.58 15.27 -17.10
CA LEU A 100 -0.46 14.30 -16.81
C LEU A 100 -0.03 12.91 -17.27
N VAL A 101 0.09 11.96 -16.35
CA VAL A 101 0.41 10.56 -16.64
C VAL A 101 -0.75 9.64 -16.29
N THR A 102 -0.77 8.49 -16.94
CA THR A 102 -1.68 7.39 -16.60
C THR A 102 -0.85 6.21 -16.19
N VAL A 103 -1.11 5.65 -15.02
CA VAL A 103 -0.46 4.43 -14.53
C VAL A 103 -1.53 3.35 -14.41
N MET A 104 -1.21 2.15 -14.93
CA MET A 104 -2.06 0.96 -14.86
C MET A 104 -1.35 -0.11 -14.04
N HIS A 105 -2.00 -0.60 -12.99
CA HIS A 105 -1.50 -1.66 -12.13
C HIS A 105 -2.25 -2.94 -12.41
N HIS A 106 -1.53 -4.01 -12.69
CA HIS A 106 -2.08 -5.34 -12.91
C HIS A 106 -1.89 -6.19 -11.67
N VAL A 107 -3.00 -6.63 -11.11
CA VAL A 107 -3.02 -7.43 -9.88
C VAL A 107 -3.92 -8.65 -10.04
N ARG A 108 -3.69 -9.68 -9.23
CA ARG A 108 -4.48 -10.90 -9.24
C ARG A 108 -4.89 -11.30 -7.83
N PHE A 109 -6.11 -11.81 -7.69
CA PHE A 109 -6.65 -12.31 -6.43
C PHE A 109 -7.27 -13.69 -6.61
N ALA A 110 -6.82 -14.66 -5.81
CA ALA A 110 -7.42 -15.99 -5.78
C ALA A 110 -8.79 -16.01 -5.07
N ILE A 111 -9.03 -15.05 -4.16
CA ILE A 111 -10.22 -14.97 -3.32
C ILE A 111 -11.08 -13.80 -3.81
N ALA A 112 -12.34 -14.09 -4.16
CA ALA A 112 -13.26 -13.10 -4.74
C ALA A 112 -13.61 -11.97 -3.76
N GLU A 113 -13.70 -12.26 -2.47
CA GLU A 113 -13.96 -11.28 -1.41
C GLU A 113 -12.81 -10.27 -1.29
N GLU A 114 -11.57 -10.73 -1.32
CA GLU A 114 -10.38 -9.89 -1.23
C GLU A 114 -10.24 -9.02 -2.50
N ARG A 115 -10.57 -9.57 -3.66
CA ARG A 115 -10.64 -8.80 -4.91
C ARG A 115 -11.65 -7.66 -4.83
N LYS A 116 -12.87 -7.92 -4.34
CA LYS A 116 -13.90 -6.88 -4.16
C LYS A 116 -13.47 -5.82 -3.16
N ALA A 117 -12.81 -6.23 -2.08
CA ALA A 117 -12.25 -5.31 -1.11
C ALA A 117 -11.20 -4.40 -1.74
N PHE A 118 -10.32 -4.96 -2.57
CA PHE A 118 -9.33 -4.18 -3.32
C PHE A 118 -10.00 -3.18 -4.28
N GLU A 119 -11.00 -3.60 -5.05
CA GLU A 119 -11.74 -2.72 -5.97
C GLU A 119 -12.41 -1.55 -5.21
N GLU A 120 -13.03 -1.82 -4.04
CA GLU A 120 -13.65 -0.79 -3.21
C GLU A 120 -12.59 0.21 -2.69
N ILE A 121 -11.45 -0.27 -2.17
CA ILE A 121 -10.37 0.57 -1.66
C ILE A 121 -9.76 1.42 -2.78
N MET A 122 -9.50 0.83 -3.93
CA MET A 122 -8.95 1.54 -5.08
C MET A 122 -9.93 2.60 -5.61
N GLY A 123 -11.22 2.27 -5.72
CA GLY A 123 -12.26 3.23 -6.11
C GLY A 123 -12.33 4.43 -5.16
N LEU A 124 -12.27 4.21 -3.84
CA LEU A 124 -12.23 5.28 -2.84
C LEU A 124 -10.95 6.12 -2.92
N SER A 125 -9.86 5.54 -3.43
CA SER A 125 -8.58 6.21 -3.63
C SER A 125 -8.45 6.89 -5.00
N GLY A 126 -9.52 6.89 -5.81
CA GLY A 126 -9.58 7.57 -7.10
C GLY A 126 -9.02 6.78 -8.28
N TYR A 127 -8.95 5.45 -8.16
CA TYR A 127 -8.62 4.57 -9.29
C TYR A 127 -9.90 4.10 -9.99
N GLU A 128 -9.81 3.95 -11.30
CA GLU A 128 -10.76 3.19 -12.10
C GLU A 128 -10.30 1.74 -12.14
N THR A 129 -11.18 0.79 -11.84
CA THR A 129 -10.87 -0.64 -11.85
C THR A 129 -11.60 -1.36 -12.97
N THR A 130 -10.90 -2.27 -13.64
CA THR A 130 -11.47 -3.20 -14.61
C THR A 130 -11.09 -4.62 -14.22
N THR A 131 -12.09 -5.49 -14.12
CA THR A 131 -11.91 -6.87 -13.65
C THR A 131 -12.22 -7.87 -14.74
N GLN A 132 -11.33 -8.85 -14.90
CA GLN A 132 -11.54 -10.01 -15.75
C GLN A 132 -11.08 -11.26 -14.98
N ASP A 133 -12.02 -12.13 -14.65
CA ASP A 133 -11.80 -13.34 -13.85
C ASP A 133 -11.15 -13.04 -12.48
N ASP A 134 -9.92 -13.49 -12.25
CA ASP A 134 -9.13 -13.28 -11.05
C ASP A 134 -8.22 -12.04 -11.13
N LYS A 135 -8.20 -11.34 -12.28
CA LYS A 135 -7.32 -10.19 -12.54
C LYS A 135 -8.08 -8.88 -12.43
N VAL A 136 -7.41 -7.89 -11.86
CA VAL A 136 -7.87 -6.51 -11.80
C VAL A 136 -6.80 -5.61 -12.39
N VAL A 137 -7.24 -4.65 -13.22
CA VAL A 137 -6.41 -3.53 -13.65
C VAL A 137 -6.93 -2.29 -12.94
N ALA A 138 -6.10 -1.70 -12.09
CA ALA A 138 -6.39 -0.43 -11.43
C ALA A 138 -5.65 0.70 -12.17
N THR A 139 -6.40 1.67 -12.67
CA THR A 139 -5.88 2.77 -13.51
C THR A 139 -6.10 4.09 -12.81
N ARG A 140 -5.06 4.93 -12.77
CA ARG A 140 -5.15 6.29 -12.23
C ARG A 140 -4.44 7.29 -13.12
N LYS A 141 -5.02 8.49 -13.21
CA LYS A 141 -4.41 9.66 -13.87
C LYS A 141 -4.05 10.69 -12.81
N PHE A 142 -2.83 11.20 -12.87
CA PHE A 142 -2.37 12.24 -11.96
C PHE A 142 -1.24 13.06 -12.57
N PHE A 143 -1.00 14.24 -11.99
CA PHE A 143 0.12 15.08 -12.40
C PHE A 143 1.41 14.58 -11.76
N THR A 144 2.48 14.50 -12.57
CA THR A 144 3.78 14.05 -12.11
C THR A 144 4.42 15.07 -11.18
N GLN A 145 4.94 14.54 -10.07
CA GLN A 145 5.86 15.23 -9.17
C GLN A 145 6.98 14.26 -8.82
N PRO A 146 8.15 14.72 -8.38
CA PRO A 146 9.23 13.83 -7.98
C PRO A 146 8.76 12.77 -6.97
N GLY A 147 8.94 11.50 -7.31
CA GLY A 147 8.53 10.35 -6.49
C GLY A 147 7.05 9.96 -6.57
N ALA A 148 6.20 10.68 -7.30
CA ALA A 148 4.76 10.40 -7.36
C ALA A 148 4.45 9.01 -7.95
N ILE A 149 5.12 8.64 -9.05
CA ILE A 149 4.92 7.33 -9.71
C ILE A 149 5.38 6.20 -8.79
N ILE A 150 6.52 6.34 -8.11
CA ILE A 150 7.02 5.35 -7.15
C ILE A 150 6.05 5.18 -6.00
N SER A 151 5.59 6.27 -5.41
CA SER A 151 4.62 6.24 -4.31
C SER A 151 3.33 5.55 -4.72
N ASP A 152 2.87 5.77 -5.94
CA ASP A 152 1.67 5.15 -6.50
C ASP A 152 1.87 3.62 -6.66
N ILE A 153 3.00 3.19 -7.23
CA ILE A 153 3.34 1.77 -7.37
C ILE A 153 3.43 1.07 -6.02
N LEU A 154 4.18 1.64 -5.07
CA LEU A 154 4.35 1.07 -3.72
C LEU A 154 3.01 0.98 -2.98
N ASN A 155 2.17 2.00 -3.11
CA ASN A 155 0.86 2.01 -2.49
C ASN A 155 -0.05 0.90 -3.01
N VAL A 156 -0.20 0.77 -4.34
CA VAL A 156 -1.07 -0.26 -4.93
C VAL A 156 -0.52 -1.66 -4.65
N ALA A 157 0.79 -1.87 -4.74
CA ALA A 157 1.41 -3.15 -4.40
C ALA A 157 1.20 -3.52 -2.93
N ASN A 158 1.36 -2.56 -2.00
CA ASN A 158 1.12 -2.79 -0.58
C ASN A 158 -0.34 -3.16 -0.28
N GLN A 159 -1.32 -2.47 -0.89
CA GLN A 159 -2.73 -2.81 -0.74
C GLN A 159 -3.05 -4.19 -1.32
N THR A 160 -2.46 -4.53 -2.45
CA THR A 160 -2.61 -5.86 -3.07
C THR A 160 -2.13 -6.96 -2.12
N ASN A 161 -0.91 -6.82 -1.58
CA ASN A 161 -0.34 -7.82 -0.67
C ASN A 161 -1.08 -7.89 0.67
N ALA A 162 -1.55 -6.75 1.21
CA ALA A 162 -2.37 -6.71 2.43
C ALA A 162 -3.67 -7.51 2.30
N LEU A 163 -4.20 -7.63 1.08
CA LEU A 163 -5.39 -8.41 0.74
C LEU A 163 -5.06 -9.77 0.09
N GLN A 164 -3.87 -10.29 0.35
CA GLN A 164 -3.41 -11.60 -0.13
C GLN A 164 -3.46 -11.77 -1.65
N GLY A 165 -3.41 -10.66 -2.39
CA GLY A 165 -3.29 -10.64 -3.84
C GLY A 165 -1.83 -10.73 -4.30
N VAL A 166 -1.66 -10.80 -5.61
CA VAL A 166 -0.36 -10.78 -6.29
C VAL A 166 -0.28 -9.54 -7.16
N TYR A 167 0.69 -8.68 -6.88
CA TYR A 167 1.03 -7.55 -7.73
C TYR A 167 1.90 -8.04 -8.89
N GLU A 168 1.38 -7.97 -10.12
CA GLU A 168 2.08 -8.54 -11.29
C GLU A 168 3.02 -7.53 -11.95
N LYS A 169 2.49 -6.34 -12.29
CA LYS A 169 3.24 -5.29 -12.99
C LYS A 169 2.49 -3.96 -12.98
N TYR A 170 3.18 -2.94 -13.49
CA TYR A 170 2.60 -1.64 -13.87
C TYR A 170 3.00 -1.30 -15.32
N ASP A 171 2.17 -0.48 -15.97
CA ASP A 171 2.39 0.06 -17.32
C ASP A 171 2.09 1.57 -17.34
#